data_28dbadb6c47b4cff4795bbaa0918e0a8
#
_entry.id   28dbadb6c47b4cff4795bbaa0918e0a8
#
_cell.length_a   1.000
_cell.length_b   1.000
_cell.length_c   1.000
_cell.angle_alpha   90.00
_cell.angle_beta   90.00
_cell.angle_gamma   90.00
#
_symmetry.space_group_name_H-M   'P 1'
#
loop_
_entity.id
_entity.type
_entity.pdbx_description
1 polymer ?
#
loop_
_entity_poly.entity_id
_entity_poly.type
_entity_poly.pdbx_seq_one_letter_code
_entity_poly.pdbx_strand_id
1 'polypeptide(L)'
;AVYKGCRLGMAVPSYFDIDSIVDLKRDSSIYGNVFYGISKDAGVMISSITALKQYEMNPRIVSMEEDKLVKQLELMTNQKQNFVTGAWKPHWKIKQYDLKFLADTSNSFIENDEIHKYAKAGFKKAYPKAAKILSNIFFTDDEFSDYLLVLKDATEPADIESKIRAWMKAHPEKVAAWVK
;
A
#
# COMPACT_ATOMS: atom_id res chain seq x y z
N ALA A 1 -11.39 -4.93 -12.95
CA ALA A 1 -10.65 -4.29 -11.84
C ALA A 1 -10.32 -2.84 -12.17
N VAL A 2 -10.10 -2.02 -11.15
CA VAL A 2 -9.49 -0.69 -11.29
C VAL A 2 -7.99 -0.77 -11.04
N TYR A 3 -7.58 -1.73 -10.23
CA TYR A 3 -6.20 -2.04 -9.92
C TYR A 3 -6.05 -3.54 -9.65
N LYS A 4 -4.90 -4.10 -10.03
CA LYS A 4 -4.49 -5.49 -9.76
C LYS A 4 -3.15 -5.51 -9.05
N GLY A 5 -2.92 -6.52 -8.24
CA GLY A 5 -1.68 -6.67 -7.48
C GLY A 5 -1.76 -6.10 -6.06
N CYS A 6 -2.98 -6.06 -5.49
CA CYS A 6 -3.11 -5.82 -4.05
C CYS A 6 -2.37 -6.92 -3.28
N ARG A 7 -1.61 -6.50 -2.27
CA ARG A 7 -0.92 -7.43 -1.39
C ARG A 7 -0.78 -6.87 0.02
N LEU A 8 -0.73 -7.74 0.98
CA LEU A 8 -0.27 -7.45 2.33
C LEU A 8 1.16 -7.98 2.48
N GLY A 9 1.93 -7.45 3.43
CA GLY A 9 3.25 -7.99 3.71
C GLY A 9 3.99 -7.24 4.80
N MET A 10 5.17 -7.76 5.15
CA MET A 10 6.18 -7.01 5.87
C MET A 10 7.02 -6.23 4.87
N ALA A 11 7.30 -4.98 5.17
CA ALA A 11 8.11 -4.11 4.33
C ALA A 11 9.25 -3.48 5.14
N VAL A 12 10.31 -3.19 4.44
CA VAL A 12 11.52 -2.54 4.94
C VAL A 12 11.96 -1.44 3.97
N PRO A 13 12.77 -0.46 4.38
CA PRO A 13 13.37 0.48 3.45
C PRO A 13 14.22 -0.23 2.39
N SER A 14 14.21 0.26 1.15
CA SER A 14 14.99 -0.36 0.06
C SER A 14 16.50 -0.37 0.31
N TYR A 15 17.01 0.57 1.12
CA TYR A 15 18.42 0.59 1.54
C TYR A 15 18.78 -0.47 2.60
N PHE A 16 17.80 -1.16 3.19
CA PHE A 16 18.06 -2.26 4.11
C PHE A 16 18.34 -3.53 3.29
N ASP A 17 19.56 -4.04 3.36
CA ASP A 17 20.06 -5.13 2.51
C ASP A 17 19.57 -6.51 2.99
N ILE A 18 18.26 -6.71 2.91
CA ILE A 18 17.56 -8.00 3.15
C ILE A 18 16.41 -8.12 2.18
N ASP A 19 16.06 -9.34 1.76
CA ASP A 19 15.00 -9.57 0.76
C ASP A 19 13.88 -10.50 1.24
N SER A 20 14.04 -11.14 2.39
CA SER A 20 13.06 -12.10 2.90
C SER A 20 12.81 -11.98 4.40
N ILE A 21 11.67 -12.52 4.86
CA ILE A 21 11.37 -12.65 6.30
C ILE A 21 12.37 -13.61 6.97
N VAL A 22 12.92 -14.55 6.22
CA VAL A 22 13.96 -15.46 6.72
C VAL A 22 15.23 -14.71 7.09
N ASP A 23 15.58 -13.64 6.34
CA ASP A 23 16.76 -12.82 6.64
C ASP A 23 16.57 -12.05 7.95
N LEU A 24 15.36 -11.54 8.22
CA LEU A 24 15.01 -10.94 9.52
C LEU A 24 15.16 -11.92 10.69
N LYS A 25 14.79 -13.19 10.47
CA LYS A 25 14.90 -14.24 11.50
C LYS A 25 16.36 -14.53 11.86
N ARG A 26 17.28 -14.46 10.91
CA ARG A 26 18.70 -14.78 11.11
C ARG A 26 19.38 -13.85 12.12
N ASP A 27 19.05 -12.57 12.08
CA ASP A 27 19.63 -11.57 12.98
C ASP A 27 18.63 -10.46 13.29
N SER A 28 17.98 -10.58 14.44
CA SER A 28 17.01 -9.58 14.88
C SER A 28 17.64 -8.25 15.33
N SER A 29 18.94 -8.20 15.56
CA SER A 29 19.63 -6.99 16.03
C SER A 29 19.72 -5.93 14.93
N ILE A 30 19.74 -6.33 13.65
CA ILE A 30 19.86 -5.43 12.49
C ILE A 30 18.68 -4.46 12.32
N TYR A 31 17.53 -4.75 12.95
CA TYR A 31 16.34 -3.87 12.99
C TYR A 31 15.87 -3.59 14.42
N GLY A 32 16.73 -3.81 15.43
CA GLY A 32 16.44 -3.58 16.84
C GLY A 32 15.36 -4.51 17.43
N ASN A 33 15.02 -5.58 16.74
CA ASN A 33 13.97 -6.54 17.12
C ASN A 33 12.61 -5.86 17.41
N VAL A 34 12.24 -4.84 16.60
CA VAL A 34 10.99 -4.08 16.72
C VAL A 34 10.21 -4.17 15.41
N PHE A 35 8.94 -4.56 15.52
CA PHE A 35 7.99 -4.51 14.40
C PHE A 35 7.01 -3.35 14.62
N TYR A 36 6.97 -2.43 13.66
CA TYR A 36 6.09 -1.27 13.69
C TYR A 36 4.82 -1.54 12.89
N GLY A 37 3.67 -1.12 13.41
CA GLY A 37 2.41 -1.32 12.71
C GLY A 37 1.27 -0.44 13.20
N ILE A 38 0.14 -0.60 12.54
CA ILE A 38 -1.13 0.06 12.89
C ILE A 38 -1.89 -0.74 13.96
N SER A 39 -3.19 -0.45 14.13
CA SER A 39 -4.05 -1.21 15.05
C SER A 39 -3.93 -2.73 14.84
N LYS A 40 -3.86 -3.49 15.93
CA LYS A 40 -3.72 -4.95 15.90
C LYS A 40 -4.86 -5.67 15.21
N ASP A 41 -6.03 -5.02 15.11
CA ASP A 41 -7.23 -5.56 14.44
C ASP A 41 -7.20 -5.37 12.92
N ALA A 42 -6.26 -4.61 12.39
CA ALA A 42 -6.11 -4.45 10.95
C ALA A 42 -5.63 -5.73 10.27
N GLY A 43 -6.17 -6.05 9.11
CA GLY A 43 -5.85 -7.28 8.38
C GLY A 43 -4.35 -7.50 8.15
N VAL A 44 -3.60 -6.44 7.81
CA VAL A 44 -2.14 -6.51 7.66
C VAL A 44 -1.45 -6.89 8.98
N MET A 45 -1.96 -6.43 10.12
CA MET A 45 -1.39 -6.75 11.43
C MET A 45 -1.70 -8.18 11.84
N ILE A 46 -2.91 -8.65 11.59
CA ILE A 46 -3.30 -10.05 11.84
C ILE A 46 -2.40 -10.99 11.04
N SER A 47 -2.22 -10.71 9.74
CA SER A 47 -1.33 -11.49 8.87
C SER A 47 0.14 -11.40 9.31
N SER A 48 0.62 -10.20 9.69
CA SER A 48 1.99 -10.02 10.17
C SER A 48 2.26 -10.81 11.48
N ILE A 49 1.32 -10.76 12.44
CA ILE A 49 1.44 -11.52 13.69
C ILE A 49 1.43 -13.03 13.40
N THR A 50 0.62 -13.48 12.45
CA THR A 50 0.59 -14.87 12.00
C THR A 50 1.93 -15.27 11.38
N ALA A 51 2.47 -14.46 10.48
CA ALA A 51 3.79 -14.68 9.89
C ALA A 51 4.88 -14.75 10.96
N LEU A 52 4.94 -13.79 11.88
CA LEU A 52 5.91 -13.81 12.98
C LEU A 52 5.88 -15.13 13.76
N LYS A 53 4.69 -15.66 14.05
CA LYS A 53 4.54 -16.96 14.73
C LYS A 53 5.04 -18.13 13.86
N GLN A 54 4.69 -18.16 12.57
CA GLN A 54 5.11 -19.21 11.65
C GLN A 54 6.64 -19.24 11.45
N TYR A 55 7.26 -18.05 11.44
CA TYR A 55 8.71 -17.91 11.40
C TYR A 55 9.39 -18.04 12.76
N GLU A 56 8.63 -18.30 13.84
CA GLU A 56 9.13 -18.38 15.22
C GLU A 56 9.91 -17.13 15.65
N MET A 57 9.43 -15.96 15.26
CA MET A 57 10.00 -14.66 15.58
C MET A 57 9.17 -14.00 16.70
N ASN A 58 9.84 -13.28 17.58
CA ASN A 58 9.17 -12.59 18.69
C ASN A 58 9.70 -11.15 18.89
N PRO A 59 9.56 -10.27 17.86
CA PRO A 59 9.93 -8.88 18.03
C PRO A 59 8.96 -8.15 18.95
N ARG A 60 9.41 -7.06 19.54
CA ARG A 60 8.52 -6.12 20.24
C ARG A 60 7.60 -5.45 19.19
N ILE A 61 6.30 -5.70 19.28
CA ILE A 61 5.30 -5.10 18.41
C ILE A 61 4.92 -3.72 18.95
N VAL A 62 5.14 -2.68 18.14
CA VAL A 62 4.74 -1.30 18.42
C VAL A 62 3.59 -0.94 17.50
N SER A 63 2.36 -0.98 18.04
CA SER A 63 1.14 -0.58 17.31
C SER A 63 0.77 0.85 17.65
N MET A 64 0.38 1.62 16.64
CA MET A 64 -0.03 3.01 16.79
C MET A 64 -1.07 3.40 15.73
N GLU A 65 -1.66 4.57 15.87
CA GLU A 65 -2.51 5.16 14.83
C GLU A 65 -1.69 5.41 13.56
N GLU A 66 -2.33 5.35 12.40
CA GLU A 66 -1.61 5.41 11.11
C GLU A 66 -0.83 6.71 10.91
N ASP A 67 -1.38 7.84 11.32
CA ASP A 67 -0.71 9.14 11.25
C ASP A 67 0.59 9.19 12.09
N LYS A 68 0.58 8.52 13.24
CA LYS A 68 1.77 8.38 14.10
C LYS A 68 2.79 7.42 13.49
N LEU A 69 2.31 6.32 12.91
CA LEU A 69 3.19 5.38 12.21
C LEU A 69 3.90 6.07 11.05
N VAL A 70 3.18 6.83 10.24
CA VAL A 70 3.72 7.58 9.11
C VAL A 70 4.85 8.53 9.54
N LYS A 71 4.63 9.31 10.61
CA LYS A 71 5.66 10.21 11.18
C LYS A 71 6.87 9.43 11.69
N GLN A 72 6.65 8.27 12.32
CA GLN A 72 7.73 7.40 12.80
C GLN A 72 8.55 6.83 11.63
N LEU A 73 7.89 6.35 10.57
CA LEU A 73 8.56 5.86 9.37
C LEU A 73 9.37 6.96 8.68
N GLU A 74 8.83 8.18 8.58
CA GLU A 74 9.52 9.34 8.04
C GLU A 74 10.81 9.65 8.82
N LEU A 75 10.71 9.71 10.14
CA LEU A 75 11.87 9.96 11.01
C LEU A 75 12.97 8.89 10.80
N MET A 76 12.59 7.61 10.84
CA MET A 76 13.54 6.51 10.69
C MET A 76 14.16 6.49 9.29
N THR A 77 13.37 6.78 8.24
CA THR A 77 13.88 6.86 6.85
C THR A 77 14.89 7.99 6.70
N ASN A 78 14.60 9.18 7.24
CA ASN A 78 15.50 10.33 7.20
C ASN A 78 16.82 10.07 7.94
N GLN A 79 16.77 9.27 9.00
CA GLN A 79 17.95 8.85 9.78
C GLN A 79 18.64 7.61 9.22
N LYS A 80 18.17 7.06 8.10
CA LYS A 80 18.69 5.80 7.51
C LYS A 80 18.69 4.62 8.49
N GLN A 81 17.73 4.60 9.42
CA GLN A 81 17.56 3.49 10.36
C GLN A 81 16.88 2.31 9.68
N ASN A 82 17.36 1.10 9.95
CA ASN A 82 16.66 -0.11 9.54
C ASN A 82 15.40 -0.29 10.39
N PHE A 83 14.27 -0.58 9.74
CA PHE A 83 13.02 -0.91 10.42
C PHE A 83 12.21 -1.93 9.63
N VAL A 84 11.26 -2.56 10.31
CA VAL A 84 10.28 -3.47 9.72
C VAL A 84 8.88 -2.98 10.06
N THR A 85 8.02 -2.91 9.05
CA THR A 85 6.63 -2.47 9.23
C THR A 85 5.64 -3.36 8.49
N GLY A 86 4.41 -3.43 8.99
CA GLY A 86 3.28 -3.96 8.22
C GLY A 86 2.90 -2.99 7.10
N ALA A 87 2.77 -3.51 5.88
CA ALA A 87 2.49 -2.70 4.71
C ALA A 87 1.50 -3.39 3.76
N TRP A 88 0.87 -2.58 2.90
CA TRP A 88 -0.02 -3.08 1.85
C TRP A 88 0.08 -2.24 0.58
N LYS A 89 -0.23 -2.87 -0.55
CA LYS A 89 -0.43 -2.21 -1.84
C LYS A 89 -1.90 -2.30 -2.24
N PRO A 90 -2.45 -1.24 -2.87
CA PRO A 90 -1.80 0.04 -3.16
C PRO A 90 -1.78 0.96 -1.93
N HIS A 91 -0.68 1.67 -1.71
CA HIS A 91 -0.56 2.70 -0.67
C HIS A 91 0.58 3.67 -0.99
N TRP A 92 0.34 4.97 -0.81
CA TRP A 92 1.30 6.02 -1.13
C TRP A 92 2.61 5.93 -0.32
N LYS A 93 2.58 5.38 0.91
CA LYS A 93 3.77 5.26 1.77
C LYS A 93 4.86 4.36 1.18
N ILE A 94 4.49 3.40 0.32
CA ILE A 94 5.45 2.51 -0.35
C ILE A 94 6.41 3.34 -1.19
N LYS A 95 5.89 4.26 -2.00
CA LYS A 95 6.69 5.15 -2.84
C LYS A 95 7.34 6.28 -2.03
N GLN A 96 6.60 6.88 -1.09
CA GLN A 96 7.09 8.00 -0.27
C GLN A 96 8.35 7.65 0.53
N TYR A 97 8.40 6.45 1.09
CA TYR A 97 9.49 6.00 1.97
C TYR A 97 10.41 4.96 1.31
N ASP A 98 10.27 4.76 0.00
CA ASP A 98 11.03 3.77 -0.76
C ASP A 98 11.07 2.41 -0.05
N LEU A 99 9.87 1.83 0.17
CA LEU A 99 9.73 0.56 0.87
C LEU A 99 9.70 -0.60 -0.11
N LYS A 100 10.40 -1.68 0.23
CA LYS A 100 10.29 -2.98 -0.45
C LYS A 100 9.61 -4.01 0.45
N PHE A 101 8.79 -4.88 -0.16
CA PHE A 101 8.18 -6.00 0.52
C PHE A 101 9.18 -7.15 0.63
N LEU A 102 9.23 -7.77 1.80
CA LEU A 102 10.01 -8.99 2.01
C LEU A 102 9.29 -10.21 1.41
N ALA A 103 10.07 -11.13 0.86
CA ALA A 103 9.57 -12.42 0.41
C ALA A 103 9.06 -13.24 1.60
N ASP A 104 7.84 -13.77 1.47
CA ASP A 104 7.20 -14.66 2.44
C ASP A 104 7.09 -16.07 1.87
N THR A 105 7.87 -17.00 2.38
CA THR A 105 7.84 -18.41 1.96
C THR A 105 6.80 -19.23 2.71
N SER A 106 6.16 -18.66 3.73
CA SER A 106 5.12 -19.31 4.52
C SER A 106 3.69 -19.05 4.04
N ASN A 107 3.53 -18.20 3.01
CA ASN A 107 2.24 -17.77 2.47
C ASN A 107 1.28 -17.21 3.54
N SER A 108 1.80 -16.43 4.47
CA SER A 108 1.01 -15.81 5.55
C SER A 108 0.21 -14.60 5.09
N PHE A 109 0.57 -14.04 3.94
CA PHE A 109 -0.02 -12.80 3.42
C PHE A 109 -0.85 -13.06 2.15
N ILE A 110 -1.92 -12.26 2.00
CA ILE A 110 -2.70 -12.22 0.76
C ILE A 110 -1.88 -11.49 -0.30
N GLU A 111 -1.75 -12.12 -1.46
CA GLU A 111 -1.10 -11.57 -2.63
C GLU A 111 -2.02 -11.66 -3.86
N ASN A 112 -1.81 -10.73 -4.81
CA ASN A 112 -2.51 -10.73 -6.11
C ASN A 112 -4.04 -10.55 -6.03
N ASP A 113 -4.53 -9.84 -5.03
CA ASP A 113 -5.93 -9.42 -4.96
C ASP A 113 -6.19 -8.20 -5.86
N GLU A 114 -7.45 -7.84 -6.08
CA GLU A 114 -7.86 -6.79 -7.02
C GLU A 114 -8.85 -5.82 -6.39
N ILE A 115 -8.77 -4.54 -6.78
CA ILE A 115 -9.80 -3.54 -6.47
C ILE A 115 -10.78 -3.48 -7.63
N HIS A 116 -12.06 -3.76 -7.35
CA HIS A 116 -13.14 -3.76 -8.33
C HIS A 116 -14.04 -2.53 -8.21
N LYS A 117 -14.62 -2.17 -9.34
CA LYS A 117 -15.67 -1.15 -9.45
C LYS A 117 -17.03 -1.82 -9.32
N TYR A 118 -17.92 -1.21 -8.54
CA TYR A 118 -19.29 -1.67 -8.38
C TYR A 118 -20.27 -0.57 -8.79
N ALA A 119 -21.40 -0.98 -9.36
CA ALA A 119 -22.52 -0.12 -9.68
C ALA A 119 -23.83 -0.86 -9.39
N LYS A 120 -24.91 -0.13 -9.14
CA LYS A 120 -26.21 -0.75 -8.91
C LYS A 120 -26.68 -1.52 -10.15
N ALA A 121 -27.50 -2.54 -9.96
CA ALA A 121 -28.12 -3.30 -11.04
C ALA A 121 -28.85 -2.37 -12.03
N GLY A 122 -28.66 -2.60 -13.32
CA GLY A 122 -29.26 -1.77 -14.38
C GLY A 122 -28.45 -0.53 -14.76
N PHE A 123 -27.38 -0.15 -14.04
CA PHE A 123 -26.57 1.04 -14.33
C PHE A 123 -26.03 1.04 -15.77
N LYS A 124 -25.51 -0.08 -16.25
CA LYS A 124 -25.00 -0.21 -17.62
C LYS A 124 -26.08 0.07 -18.69
N LYS A 125 -27.33 -0.34 -18.43
CA LYS A 125 -28.46 -0.09 -19.34
C LYS A 125 -28.91 1.36 -19.29
N ALA A 126 -28.97 1.96 -18.09
CA ALA A 126 -29.41 3.34 -17.91
C ALA A 126 -28.36 4.38 -18.37
N TYR A 127 -27.08 4.07 -18.18
CA TYR A 127 -25.96 5.01 -18.44
C TYR A 127 -24.82 4.32 -19.20
N PRO A 128 -25.04 3.89 -20.48
CA PRO A 128 -24.08 3.07 -21.22
C PRO A 128 -22.72 3.76 -21.43
N LYS A 129 -22.72 5.06 -21.69
CA LYS A 129 -21.47 5.83 -21.85
C LYS A 129 -20.67 5.90 -20.55
N ALA A 130 -21.33 6.22 -19.43
CA ALA A 130 -20.65 6.27 -18.13
C ALA A 130 -20.15 4.88 -17.71
N ALA A 131 -20.93 3.82 -17.96
CA ALA A 131 -20.52 2.45 -17.69
C ALA A 131 -19.28 2.05 -18.50
N LYS A 132 -19.17 2.49 -19.78
CA LYS A 132 -17.99 2.25 -20.61
C LYS A 132 -16.76 2.95 -20.04
N ILE A 133 -16.86 4.24 -19.70
CA ILE A 133 -15.78 4.99 -19.07
C ILE A 133 -15.33 4.29 -17.78
N LEU A 134 -16.24 3.97 -16.88
CA LEU A 134 -15.93 3.27 -15.64
C LEU A 134 -15.25 1.93 -15.90
N SER A 135 -15.66 1.18 -16.93
CA SER A 135 -15.02 -0.10 -17.26
C SER A 135 -13.58 0.05 -17.72
N ASN A 136 -13.25 1.16 -18.40
CA ASN A 136 -11.92 1.44 -18.94
C ASN A 136 -10.93 1.98 -17.88
N ILE A 137 -11.41 2.54 -16.77
CA ILE A 137 -10.54 3.05 -15.72
C ILE A 137 -9.71 1.90 -15.14
N PHE A 138 -8.39 1.99 -15.33
CA PHE A 138 -7.41 1.04 -14.82
C PHE A 138 -6.10 1.77 -14.53
N PHE A 139 -5.44 1.38 -13.45
CA PHE A 139 -4.12 1.90 -13.06
C PHE A 139 -3.12 0.76 -13.00
N THR A 140 -1.90 1.02 -13.48
CA THR A 140 -0.73 0.21 -13.15
C THR A 140 -0.28 0.48 -11.72
N ASP A 141 0.68 -0.28 -11.19
CA ASP A 141 1.21 -0.11 -9.82
C ASP A 141 1.80 1.30 -9.63
N ASP A 142 2.67 1.73 -10.56
CA ASP A 142 3.31 3.05 -10.50
C ASP A 142 2.30 4.18 -10.60
N GLU A 143 1.37 4.10 -11.57
CA GLU A 143 0.33 5.12 -11.76
C GLU A 143 -0.57 5.26 -10.54
N PHE A 144 -0.94 4.14 -9.90
CA PHE A 144 -1.82 4.19 -8.73
C PHE A 144 -1.08 4.71 -7.50
N SER A 145 0.17 4.33 -7.34
CA SER A 145 1.03 4.84 -6.26
C SER A 145 1.22 6.36 -6.38
N ASP A 146 1.47 6.88 -7.59
CA ASP A 146 1.56 8.31 -7.87
C ASP A 146 0.24 9.04 -7.61
N TYR A 147 -0.86 8.46 -8.09
CA TYR A 147 -2.20 9.01 -7.85
C TYR A 147 -2.52 9.12 -6.35
N LEU A 148 -2.25 8.07 -5.58
CA LEU A 148 -2.46 8.06 -4.14
C LEU A 148 -1.52 9.05 -3.42
N LEU A 149 -0.29 9.21 -3.90
CA LEU A 149 0.66 10.17 -3.33
C LEU A 149 0.18 11.62 -3.51
N VAL A 150 -0.43 11.96 -4.65
CA VAL A 150 -1.05 13.28 -4.87
C VAL A 150 -2.20 13.54 -3.90
N LEU A 151 -2.94 12.50 -3.52
CA LEU A 151 -4.11 12.59 -2.66
C LEU A 151 -3.81 12.46 -1.16
N LYS A 152 -2.60 12.08 -0.76
CA LYS A 152 -2.27 11.66 0.63
C LYS A 152 -2.68 12.65 1.73
N ASP A 153 -2.61 13.96 1.43
CA ASP A 153 -2.92 15.03 2.39
C ASP A 153 -4.31 15.67 2.16
N ALA A 154 -5.09 15.13 1.20
CA ALA A 154 -6.41 15.66 0.89
C ALA A 154 -7.46 15.07 1.83
N THR A 155 -8.07 15.89 2.67
CA THR A 155 -9.12 15.48 3.61
C THR A 155 -10.50 16.01 3.22
N GLU A 156 -10.56 17.19 2.60
CA GLU A 156 -11.80 17.83 2.21
C GLU A 156 -12.23 17.47 0.79
N PRO A 157 -13.53 17.23 0.52
CA PRO A 157 -14.00 16.84 -0.80
C PRO A 157 -13.58 17.79 -1.93
N ALA A 158 -13.56 19.11 -1.69
CA ALA A 158 -13.15 20.11 -2.67
C ALA A 158 -11.65 20.01 -3.01
N ASP A 159 -10.79 19.73 -2.03
CA ASP A 159 -9.36 19.52 -2.25
C ASP A 159 -9.11 18.21 -3.00
N ILE A 160 -9.80 17.15 -2.62
CA ILE A 160 -9.74 15.86 -3.34
C ILE A 160 -10.13 16.06 -4.80
N GLU A 161 -11.25 16.73 -5.09
CA GLU A 161 -11.69 16.99 -6.46
C GLU A 161 -10.67 17.82 -7.23
N SER A 162 -10.13 18.89 -6.63
CA SER A 162 -9.12 19.75 -7.23
C SER A 162 -7.87 18.96 -7.62
N LYS A 163 -7.34 18.14 -6.71
CA LYS A 163 -6.16 17.29 -6.95
C LYS A 163 -6.42 16.24 -8.03
N ILE A 164 -7.61 15.61 -8.04
CA ILE A 164 -7.99 14.67 -9.10
C ILE A 164 -8.01 15.37 -10.46
N ARG A 165 -8.62 16.55 -10.57
CA ARG A 165 -8.66 17.32 -11.81
C ARG A 165 -7.27 17.74 -12.28
N ALA A 166 -6.39 18.15 -11.37
CA ALA A 166 -5.00 18.48 -11.67
C ALA A 166 -4.24 17.25 -12.17
N TRP A 167 -4.43 16.09 -11.53
CA TRP A 167 -3.83 14.83 -11.96
C TRP A 167 -4.32 14.42 -13.36
N MET A 168 -5.63 14.49 -13.63
CA MET A 168 -6.19 14.21 -14.94
C MET A 168 -5.62 15.12 -16.04
N LYS A 169 -5.42 16.40 -15.73
CA LYS A 169 -4.81 17.37 -16.66
C LYS A 169 -3.34 17.05 -16.95
N ALA A 170 -2.62 16.52 -15.97
CA ALA A 170 -1.23 16.11 -16.13
C ALA A 170 -1.08 14.76 -16.90
N HIS A 171 -2.17 13.97 -16.98
CA HIS A 171 -2.18 12.66 -17.65
C HIS A 171 -3.22 12.56 -18.77
N PRO A 172 -3.17 13.45 -19.80
CA PRO A 172 -4.22 13.56 -20.82
C PRO A 172 -4.39 12.29 -21.65
N GLU A 173 -3.30 11.59 -21.96
CA GLU A 173 -3.35 10.34 -22.74
C GLU A 173 -4.06 9.21 -21.98
N LYS A 174 -3.80 9.12 -20.68
CA LYS A 174 -4.47 8.15 -19.79
C LYS A 174 -5.96 8.41 -19.71
N VAL A 175 -6.34 9.67 -19.50
CA VAL A 175 -7.75 10.08 -19.47
C VAL A 175 -8.43 9.84 -20.81
N ALA A 176 -7.76 10.15 -21.92
CA ALA A 176 -8.28 9.87 -23.27
C ALA A 176 -8.51 8.38 -23.52
N ALA A 177 -7.67 7.51 -22.96
CA ALA A 177 -7.87 6.06 -23.04
C ALA A 177 -9.11 5.59 -22.27
N TRP A 178 -9.47 6.25 -21.16
CA TRP A 178 -10.65 5.91 -20.37
C TRP A 178 -11.97 6.30 -21.05
N VAL A 179 -11.98 7.38 -21.84
CA VAL A 179 -13.22 7.90 -22.49
C VAL A 179 -13.49 7.30 -23.87
N LYS A 180 -12.59 6.51 -24.42
CA LYS A 180 -12.77 5.74 -25.66
C LYS A 180 -13.75 4.56 -25.44
#